data_f67788b7b4fa3c1208216aafaa6faa9e
#
_entry.id   f67788b7b4fa3c1208216aafaa6faa9e
#
_cell.length_a   1.000
_cell.length_b   1.000
_cell.length_c   1.000
_cell.angle_alpha   90.00
_cell.angle_beta   90.00
_cell.angle_gamma   90.00
#
_symmetry.space_group_name_H-M   'P 1'
#
loop_
_entity.id
_entity.type
_entity.pdbx_description
1 polymer ?
#
loop_
_entity_poly.entity_id
_entity_poly.type
_entity_poly.pdbx_seq_one_letter_code
_entity_poly.pdbx_strand_id
1 'polypeptide(L)'
;MVFCNLFNAGSYKKQLHELVFKCLFDEQFEVRSVASITLSGFYQCGYIQYFIKKDGKKIIITEKIIKRHGGVLGLCTIVLSSPYDISNYVPAALMLLCEHLHDPDLIQLKKTLSEFRRTHHDSWHQHREKFTDDQLVIFDDVLISPNYYV
;
A
#
# COMPACT_ATOMS: atom_id res chain seq x y z
N MET A 1 -8.48 18.61 -1.79
CA MET A 1 -9.84 19.21 -1.84
C MET A 1 -10.81 18.55 -2.85
N VAL A 2 -10.37 17.55 -3.63
CA VAL A 2 -11.20 16.82 -4.63
C VAL A 2 -12.12 15.77 -3.97
N PHE A 3 -11.77 15.27 -2.81
CA PHE A 3 -12.47 14.14 -2.19
C PHE A 3 -13.84 14.47 -1.58
N CYS A 4 -14.10 15.73 -1.20
CA CYS A 4 -15.37 16.10 -0.58
C CYS A 4 -16.58 16.03 -1.53
N ASN A 5 -16.37 16.13 -2.84
CA ASN A 5 -17.45 16.07 -3.83
C ASN A 5 -17.86 14.63 -4.21
N LEU A 6 -17.08 13.62 -3.82
CA LEU A 6 -17.37 12.21 -4.07
C LEU A 6 -18.43 11.63 -3.12
N PHE A 7 -18.82 12.36 -2.06
CA PHE A 7 -19.91 11.93 -1.18
C PHE A 7 -21.22 11.68 -1.94
N ASN A 8 -21.45 12.39 -3.03
CA ASN A 8 -22.65 12.27 -3.87
C ASN A 8 -22.52 11.24 -5.01
N ALA A 9 -21.38 10.55 -5.14
CA ALA A 9 -21.15 9.63 -6.26
C ALA A 9 -22.01 8.35 -6.23
N GLY A 10 -22.78 8.09 -5.15
CA GLY A 10 -23.82 7.06 -5.09
C GLY A 10 -23.46 5.74 -5.76
N SER A 11 -24.22 5.39 -6.80
CA SER A 11 -24.07 4.16 -7.58
C SER A 11 -22.78 4.08 -8.41
N TYR A 12 -22.09 5.19 -8.66
CA TYR A 12 -20.85 5.23 -9.45
C TYR A 12 -19.60 4.87 -8.65
N LYS A 13 -19.67 4.77 -7.34
CA LYS A 13 -18.50 4.46 -6.48
C LYS A 13 -17.78 3.19 -6.90
N LYS A 14 -18.54 2.14 -7.18
CA LYS A 14 -17.98 0.85 -7.59
C LYS A 14 -17.29 0.95 -8.97
N GLN A 15 -17.93 1.60 -9.92
CA GLN A 15 -17.36 1.79 -11.26
C GLN A 15 -16.09 2.64 -11.23
N LEU A 16 -16.10 3.71 -10.43
CA LEU A 16 -14.93 4.57 -10.26
C LEU A 16 -13.76 3.83 -9.60
N HIS A 17 -14.04 3.02 -8.58
CA HIS A 17 -13.03 2.16 -7.96
C HIS A 17 -12.44 1.16 -8.96
N GLU A 18 -13.27 0.46 -9.71
CA GLU A 18 -12.83 -0.51 -10.72
C GLU A 18 -11.97 0.16 -11.80
N LEU A 19 -12.34 1.38 -12.22
CA LEU A 19 -11.57 2.16 -13.18
C LEU A 19 -10.19 2.53 -12.62
N VAL A 20 -10.14 3.13 -11.43
CA VAL A 20 -8.88 3.55 -10.81
C VAL A 20 -8.03 2.33 -10.45
N PHE A 21 -8.64 1.24 -10.02
CA PHE A 21 -7.93 -0.01 -9.75
C PHE A 21 -7.27 -0.59 -11.03
N LYS A 22 -7.92 -0.50 -12.18
CA LYS A 22 -7.31 -0.88 -13.47
C LYS A 22 -6.09 -0.04 -13.80
N CYS A 23 -6.09 1.25 -13.46
CA CYS A 23 -4.96 2.14 -13.69
C CYS A 23 -3.70 1.77 -12.89
N LEU A 24 -3.80 0.94 -11.83
CA LEU A 24 -2.62 0.37 -11.16
C LEU A 24 -1.80 -0.56 -12.05
N PHE A 25 -2.40 -1.04 -13.14
CA PHE A 25 -1.77 -1.97 -14.09
C PHE A 25 -1.52 -1.32 -15.44
N ASP A 26 -1.58 0.01 -15.52
CA ASP A 26 -1.26 0.78 -16.73
C ASP A 26 0.21 0.62 -17.12
N GLU A 27 0.51 0.77 -18.40
CA GLU A 27 1.88 0.69 -18.89
C GLU A 27 2.74 1.86 -18.40
N GLN A 28 2.13 3.05 -18.24
CA GLN A 28 2.82 4.26 -17.80
C GLN A 28 2.96 4.30 -16.28
N PHE A 29 4.18 4.55 -15.81
CA PHE A 29 4.48 4.64 -14.37
C PHE A 29 3.69 5.73 -13.66
N GLU A 30 3.56 6.89 -14.27
CA GLU A 30 2.86 8.06 -13.74
C GLU A 30 1.39 7.75 -13.49
N VAL A 31 0.74 7.03 -14.40
CA VAL A 31 -0.66 6.61 -14.27
C VAL A 31 -0.82 5.67 -13.07
N ARG A 32 0.07 4.67 -12.93
CA ARG A 32 0.04 3.75 -11.78
C ARG A 32 0.24 4.49 -10.45
N SER A 33 1.18 5.45 -10.41
CA SER A 33 1.48 6.23 -9.21
C SER A 33 0.29 7.08 -8.77
N VAL A 34 -0.33 7.80 -9.70
CA VAL A 34 -1.53 8.61 -9.43
C VAL A 34 -2.70 7.73 -9.00
N ALA A 35 -2.90 6.58 -9.63
CA ALA A 35 -3.94 5.63 -9.26
C ALA A 35 -3.77 5.12 -7.81
N SER A 36 -2.54 4.82 -7.39
CA SER A 36 -2.22 4.41 -6.02
C SER A 36 -2.62 5.48 -5.00
N ILE A 37 -2.24 6.73 -5.24
CA ILE A 37 -2.59 7.86 -4.36
C ILE A 37 -4.11 8.06 -4.30
N THR A 38 -4.78 7.98 -5.43
CA THR A 38 -6.23 8.15 -5.54
C THR A 38 -6.98 7.06 -4.76
N LEU A 39 -6.56 5.81 -4.90
CA LEU A 39 -7.14 4.68 -4.16
C LEU A 39 -6.91 4.80 -2.65
N SER A 40 -5.72 5.25 -2.22
CA SER A 40 -5.45 5.53 -0.81
C SER A 40 -6.48 6.51 -0.24
N GLY A 41 -6.75 7.60 -0.96
CA GLY A 41 -7.79 8.56 -0.57
C GLY A 41 -9.20 7.96 -0.50
N PHE A 42 -9.54 7.07 -1.42
CA PHE A 42 -10.84 6.37 -1.38
C PHE A 42 -10.99 5.49 -0.14
N TYR A 43 -9.94 4.78 0.23
CA TYR A 43 -9.93 3.94 1.43
C TYR A 43 -9.96 4.76 2.71
N GLN A 44 -9.18 5.84 2.81
CA GLN A 44 -9.21 6.77 3.95
C GLN A 44 -10.59 7.37 4.19
N CYS A 45 -11.31 7.67 3.11
CA CYS A 45 -12.68 8.19 3.19
C CYS A 45 -13.74 7.10 3.47
N GLY A 46 -13.36 5.84 3.62
CA GLY A 46 -14.29 4.72 3.87
C GLY A 46 -15.22 4.41 2.67
N TYR A 47 -14.85 4.87 1.47
CA TYR A 47 -15.67 4.61 0.27
C TYR A 47 -15.65 3.14 -0.15
N ILE A 48 -14.61 2.41 0.21
CA ILE A 48 -14.37 1.05 -0.27
C ILE A 48 -13.79 0.22 0.86
N GLN A 49 -14.27 -1.02 1.00
CA GLN A 49 -13.71 -2.01 1.91
C GLN A 49 -12.63 -2.82 1.20
N TYR A 50 -11.56 -3.15 1.92
CA TYR A 50 -10.48 -3.97 1.39
C TYR A 50 -10.88 -5.42 1.22
N PHE A 51 -10.52 -6.00 0.09
CA PHE A 51 -10.56 -7.45 -0.14
C PHE A 51 -9.18 -7.92 -0.60
N ILE A 52 -8.42 -8.55 0.29
CA ILE A 52 -7.17 -9.21 -0.07
C ILE A 52 -7.49 -10.64 -0.50
N LYS A 53 -7.42 -10.93 -1.82
CA LYS A 53 -7.42 -12.30 -2.32
C LYS A 53 -5.98 -12.80 -2.48
N LYS A 54 -5.64 -13.90 -1.80
CA LYS A 54 -4.43 -14.68 -2.06
C LYS A 54 -4.68 -15.61 -3.24
N ASP A 55 -4.30 -15.20 -4.43
CA ASP A 55 -4.27 -16.10 -5.60
C ASP A 55 -2.85 -16.19 -6.15
N GLY A 56 -2.20 -17.34 -5.90
CA GLY A 56 -0.89 -17.67 -6.46
C GLY A 56 -0.99 -18.32 -7.83
N LYS A 57 -0.63 -17.61 -8.90
CA LYS A 57 -0.21 -18.21 -10.19
C LYS A 57 0.76 -17.29 -10.94
N LYS A 58 1.84 -17.88 -11.47
CA LYS A 58 2.94 -17.23 -12.21
C LYS A 58 2.54 -16.82 -13.64
N ILE A 59 2.85 -15.59 -14.05
CA ILE A 59 2.59 -15.03 -15.40
C ILE A 59 3.88 -14.41 -16.01
N ILE A 60 4.01 -14.32 -17.33
CA ILE A 60 5.17 -14.04 -18.19
C ILE A 60 5.86 -12.65 -18.01
N ILE A 61 7.15 -12.51 -18.37
CA ILE A 61 8.13 -11.60 -17.76
C ILE A 61 7.82 -10.07 -17.81
N THR A 62 7.32 -9.51 -18.88
CA THR A 62 7.09 -8.04 -18.99
C THR A 62 5.75 -7.64 -18.38
N GLU A 63 4.72 -8.39 -18.65
CA GLU A 63 3.42 -8.26 -18.02
C GLU A 63 3.48 -8.53 -16.51
N LYS A 64 4.44 -9.37 -16.08
CA LYS A 64 4.74 -9.64 -14.66
C LYS A 64 5.29 -8.43 -13.94
N ILE A 65 6.21 -7.68 -14.54
CA ILE A 65 6.81 -6.50 -13.91
C ILE A 65 5.75 -5.44 -13.66
N ILE A 66 4.89 -5.16 -14.65
CA ILE A 66 3.78 -4.20 -14.52
C ILE A 66 2.80 -4.65 -13.44
N LYS A 67 2.39 -5.93 -13.46
CA LYS A 67 1.46 -6.48 -12.45
C LYS A 67 2.08 -6.50 -11.05
N ARG A 68 3.36 -6.88 -10.94
CA ARG A 68 4.09 -6.86 -9.67
C ARG A 68 4.21 -5.44 -9.12
N HIS A 69 4.61 -4.49 -9.94
CA HIS A 69 4.69 -3.09 -9.55
C HIS A 69 3.32 -2.52 -9.17
N GLY A 70 2.27 -2.79 -9.94
CA GLY A 70 0.89 -2.43 -9.59
C GLY A 70 0.43 -3.06 -8.28
N GLY A 71 0.79 -4.31 -8.02
CA GLY A 71 0.51 -5.01 -6.76
C GLY A 71 1.19 -4.34 -5.57
N VAL A 72 2.47 -3.99 -5.70
CA VAL A 72 3.22 -3.27 -4.63
C VAL A 72 2.62 -1.88 -4.39
N LEU A 73 2.28 -1.13 -5.44
CA LEU A 73 1.60 0.16 -5.28
C LEU A 73 0.23 0.01 -4.59
N GLY A 74 -0.50 -1.06 -4.87
CA GLY A 74 -1.75 -1.39 -4.18
C GLY A 74 -1.54 -1.65 -2.68
N LEU A 75 -0.49 -2.40 -2.31
CA LEU A 75 -0.11 -2.62 -0.91
C LEU A 75 0.32 -1.33 -0.21
N CYS A 76 1.10 -0.49 -0.88
CA CYS A 76 1.46 0.85 -0.39
C CYS A 76 0.20 1.69 -0.10
N THR A 77 -0.80 1.62 -0.98
CA THR A 77 -2.11 2.27 -0.79
C THR A 77 -2.78 1.83 0.50
N ILE A 78 -2.80 0.52 0.75
CA ILE A 78 -3.39 -0.08 1.95
C ILE A 78 -2.70 0.45 3.22
N VAL A 79 -1.38 0.44 3.24
CA VAL A 79 -0.60 0.91 4.40
C VAL A 79 -0.84 2.40 4.66
N LEU A 80 -0.82 3.24 3.62
CA LEU A 80 -1.01 4.69 3.74
C LEU A 80 -2.45 5.11 4.03
N SER A 81 -3.42 4.21 3.86
CA SER A 81 -4.84 4.52 4.10
C SER A 81 -5.20 4.61 5.59
N SER A 82 -4.33 4.14 6.48
CA SER A 82 -4.53 4.15 7.93
C SER A 82 -3.41 4.93 8.63
N PRO A 83 -3.37 6.26 8.53
CA PRO A 83 -2.23 7.05 8.99
C PRO A 83 -2.13 7.17 10.52
N TYR A 84 -3.21 6.86 11.27
CA TYR A 84 -3.25 7.03 12.73
C TYR A 84 -3.62 5.75 13.49
N ASP A 85 -4.04 4.71 12.79
CA ASP A 85 -4.37 3.41 13.38
C ASP A 85 -3.87 2.29 12.47
N ILE A 86 -3.60 1.11 13.06
CA ILE A 86 -3.18 -0.08 12.33
C ILE A 86 -4.36 -1.05 12.28
N SER A 87 -5.02 -1.10 11.13
CA SER A 87 -6.06 -2.10 10.87
C SER A 87 -5.47 -3.51 10.77
N ASN A 88 -6.26 -4.54 11.05
CA ASN A 88 -5.81 -5.95 11.13
C ASN A 88 -5.12 -6.50 9.88
N TYR A 89 -5.30 -5.87 8.73
CA TYR A 89 -4.67 -6.26 7.46
C TYR A 89 -3.34 -5.55 7.19
N VAL A 90 -3.02 -4.46 7.91
CA VAL A 90 -1.79 -3.67 7.69
C VAL A 90 -0.53 -4.46 8.01
N PRO A 91 -0.44 -5.26 9.09
CA PRO A 91 0.72 -6.11 9.35
C PRO A 91 1.03 -7.07 8.19
N ALA A 92 0.00 -7.74 7.66
CA ALA A 92 0.18 -8.64 6.52
C ALA A 92 0.62 -7.90 5.25
N ALA A 93 0.07 -6.70 4.98
CA ALA A 93 0.46 -5.88 3.85
C ALA A 93 1.92 -5.41 3.97
N LEU A 94 2.36 -5.01 5.17
CA LEU A 94 3.75 -4.63 5.43
C LEU A 94 4.72 -5.78 5.21
N MET A 95 4.39 -7.01 5.67
CA MET A 95 5.24 -8.18 5.43
C MET A 95 5.42 -8.45 3.93
N LEU A 96 4.34 -8.39 3.15
CA LEU A 96 4.42 -8.53 1.71
C LEU A 96 5.26 -7.42 1.06
N LEU A 97 5.20 -6.19 1.56
CA LEU A 97 6.06 -5.09 1.09
C LEU A 97 7.54 -5.35 1.42
N CYS A 98 7.84 -5.91 2.60
CA CYS A 98 9.21 -6.24 2.99
C CYS A 98 9.87 -7.26 2.04
N GLU A 99 9.12 -8.19 1.47
CA GLU A 99 9.62 -9.14 0.46
C GLU A 99 10.12 -8.46 -0.83
N HIS A 100 9.69 -7.22 -1.08
CA HIS A 100 10.00 -6.46 -2.29
C HIS A 100 11.03 -5.34 -2.11
N LEU A 101 11.66 -5.21 -0.97
CA LEU A 101 12.59 -4.12 -0.63
C LEU A 101 13.80 -4.00 -1.56
N HIS A 102 14.24 -5.12 -2.13
CA HIS A 102 15.40 -5.17 -3.03
C HIS A 102 15.05 -4.89 -4.50
N ASP A 103 13.79 -4.58 -4.79
CA ASP A 103 13.38 -4.24 -6.15
C ASP A 103 13.85 -2.82 -6.49
N PRO A 104 14.68 -2.62 -7.53
CA PRO A 104 15.35 -1.34 -7.78
C PRO A 104 14.40 -0.19 -8.15
N ASP A 105 13.22 -0.51 -8.68
CA ASP A 105 12.27 0.49 -9.20
C ASP A 105 11.22 0.96 -8.17
N LEU A 106 11.37 0.58 -6.88
CA LEU A 106 10.34 0.80 -5.88
C LEU A 106 10.62 1.98 -4.94
N ILE A 107 10.89 3.15 -5.49
CA ILE A 107 11.01 4.41 -4.71
C ILE A 107 9.75 4.64 -3.86
N GLN A 108 8.58 4.32 -4.39
CA GLN A 108 7.31 4.48 -3.66
C GLN A 108 7.21 3.56 -2.43
N LEU A 109 7.76 2.35 -2.50
CA LEU A 109 7.82 1.44 -1.36
C LEU A 109 8.62 2.06 -0.19
N LYS A 110 9.82 2.57 -0.49
CA LYS A 110 10.67 3.22 0.52
C LYS A 110 9.98 4.43 1.14
N LYS A 111 9.34 5.25 0.33
CA LYS A 111 8.55 6.40 0.82
C LYS A 111 7.39 5.95 1.72
N THR A 112 6.68 4.90 1.34
CA THR A 112 5.56 4.36 2.14
C THR A 112 6.01 3.86 3.50
N LEU A 113 7.11 3.10 3.57
CA LEU A 113 7.64 2.61 4.83
C LEU A 113 8.17 3.74 5.72
N SER A 114 8.85 4.73 5.13
CA SER A 114 9.29 5.92 5.85
C SER A 114 8.11 6.71 6.42
N GLU A 115 7.07 6.92 5.63
CA GLU A 115 5.87 7.63 6.06
C GLU A 115 5.10 6.85 7.13
N PHE A 116 4.97 5.52 6.98
CA PHE A 116 4.36 4.66 8.00
C PHE A 116 5.11 4.79 9.33
N ARG A 117 6.44 4.71 9.32
CA ARG A 117 7.26 4.91 10.52
C ARG A 117 7.03 6.29 11.14
N ARG A 118 7.02 7.34 10.33
CA ARG A 118 6.84 8.72 10.78
C ARG A 118 5.48 8.92 11.45
N THR A 119 4.42 8.40 10.88
CA THR A 119 3.04 8.60 11.37
C THR A 119 2.72 7.78 12.61
N HIS A 120 3.38 6.62 12.80
CA HIS A 120 3.11 5.72 13.93
C HIS A 120 4.19 5.74 15.01
N HIS A 121 5.20 6.61 14.88
CA HIS A 121 6.33 6.67 15.81
C HIS A 121 5.89 6.86 17.26
N ASP A 122 5.05 7.85 17.54
CA ASP A 122 4.65 8.22 18.89
C ASP A 122 3.69 7.22 19.54
N SER A 123 2.91 6.51 18.74
CA SER A 123 1.96 5.49 19.18
C SER A 123 2.46 4.05 19.01
N TRP A 124 3.73 3.87 18.62
CA TRP A 124 4.28 2.56 18.29
C TRP A 124 4.14 1.51 19.40
N HIS A 125 4.30 1.92 20.65
CA HIS A 125 4.13 1.04 21.82
C HIS A 125 2.75 0.40 21.91
N GLN A 126 1.70 1.05 21.39
CA GLN A 126 0.33 0.52 21.34
C GLN A 126 0.12 -0.32 20.07
N HIS A 127 0.71 0.10 18.98
CA HIS A 127 0.50 -0.54 17.68
C HIS A 127 1.28 -1.85 17.51
N ARG A 128 2.41 -2.02 18.19
CA ARG A 128 3.22 -3.24 18.11
C ARG A 128 2.46 -4.49 18.54
N GLU A 129 1.47 -4.39 19.41
CA GLU A 129 0.63 -5.50 19.85
C GLU A 129 -0.21 -6.11 18.71
N LYS A 130 -0.38 -5.41 17.60
CA LYS A 130 -1.08 -5.89 16.39
C LYS A 130 -0.20 -6.75 15.49
N PHE A 131 1.10 -6.87 15.81
CA PHE A 131 2.07 -7.68 15.08
C PHE A 131 2.44 -8.93 15.87
N THR A 132 2.75 -10.00 15.16
CA THR A 132 3.39 -11.18 15.79
C THR A 132 4.88 -10.90 16.03
N ASP A 133 5.51 -11.67 16.94
CA ASP A 133 6.94 -11.52 17.23
C ASP A 133 7.80 -11.71 15.98
N ASP A 134 7.47 -12.67 15.12
CA ASP A 134 8.16 -12.90 13.85
C ASP A 134 8.04 -11.71 12.90
N GLN A 135 6.87 -11.06 12.84
CA GLN A 135 6.65 -9.87 12.04
C GLN A 135 7.44 -8.66 12.57
N LEU A 136 7.53 -8.53 13.89
CA LEU A 136 8.31 -7.47 14.52
C LEU A 136 9.80 -7.61 14.21
N VAL A 137 10.35 -8.83 14.24
CA VAL A 137 11.76 -9.08 13.88
C VAL A 137 12.03 -8.65 12.44
N ILE A 138 11.19 -9.07 11.48
CA ILE A 138 11.36 -8.69 10.07
C ILE A 138 11.24 -7.17 9.89
N PHE A 139 10.29 -6.56 10.58
CA PHE A 139 10.02 -5.14 10.46
C PHE A 139 11.14 -4.28 11.06
N ASP A 140 11.68 -4.69 12.21
CA ASP A 140 12.81 -4.03 12.85
C ASP A 140 14.08 -4.11 12.00
N ASP A 141 14.38 -5.27 11.41
CA ASP A 141 15.51 -5.44 10.49
C ASP A 141 15.41 -4.50 9.27
N VAL A 142 14.22 -4.35 8.74
CA VAL A 142 13.94 -3.50 7.57
C VAL A 142 14.03 -2.01 7.90
N LEU A 143 13.54 -1.59 9.07
CA LEU A 143 13.50 -0.18 9.46
C LEU A 143 14.79 0.32 10.11
N ILE A 144 15.59 -0.58 10.70
CA ILE A 144 16.83 -0.24 11.42
C ILE A 144 18.05 -0.39 10.50
N SER A 145 17.91 -1.05 9.34
CA SER A 145 19.02 -1.23 8.41
C SER A 145 19.66 0.11 8.02
N PRO A 146 21.00 0.25 8.19
CA PRO A 146 21.71 1.52 7.95
C PRO A 146 21.66 2.03 6.50
N ASN A 147 21.24 1.17 5.56
CA ASN A 147 21.05 1.54 4.15
C ASN A 147 19.80 2.40 3.89
N TYR A 148 19.03 2.74 4.91
CA TYR A 148 17.84 3.58 4.81
C TYR A 148 18.15 5.09 4.90
N TYR A 149 19.40 5.48 5.15
CA TYR A 149 19.84 6.86 5.37
C TYR A 149 20.71 7.44 4.24
N VAL A 150 20.59 6.91 3.02
CA VAL A 150 21.27 7.50 1.85
C VAL A 150 20.28 8.13 0.91
#